data_0eb36d63af1039eae1b7c14811c4b3da
#
_entry.id   0eb36d63af1039eae1b7c14811c4b3da
#
_cell.length_a   1.000
_cell.length_b   1.000
_cell.length_c   1.000
_cell.angle_alpha   90.00
_cell.angle_beta   90.00
_cell.angle_gamma   90.00
#
_symmetry.space_group_name_H-M   'P 1'
#
loop_
_entity.id
_entity.type
_entity.pdbx_description
1 polymer ?
#
loop_
_entity_poly.entity_id
_entity_poly.type
_entity_poly.pdbx_seq_one_letter_code
_entity_poly.pdbx_strand_id
1 'polypeptide(L)'
;MGKKYFAWSFDDGLEQDKKIIEILREFGLGATFHLNSGLFGDKTYEGRIGNLGMTEMPAEQYEAKAPRLLPYVPHFRIPVDEVKQVYEGFEIASHTCHHVNLIKCSEKERQAEIGEDVKALSALFGQPVTGFAYPYGVGAKQSRAALQAAGVQYARAARSAGGFRFPDDPLQMPLSCWHVSAKTFERLDSFFRLEAEEDLFFLMFAQGYEFDFGTKESNWDKFRRICEAVASHDDVIACSIGEAFRMHGEG
;
A
#
# COMPACT_ATOMS: atom_id res chain seq x y z
N MET A 1 -21.85 -7.61 18.49
CA MET A 1 -20.85 -8.16 17.57
C MET A 1 -20.04 -7.00 17.01
N GLY A 2 -18.72 -7.15 17.01
CA GLY A 2 -17.81 -6.18 16.41
C GLY A 2 -17.99 -6.07 14.90
N LYS A 3 -17.58 -4.95 14.33
CA LYS A 3 -17.61 -4.70 12.89
C LYS A 3 -16.39 -5.36 12.23
N LYS A 4 -16.51 -5.70 10.95
CA LYS A 4 -15.40 -6.21 10.13
C LYS A 4 -14.98 -5.14 9.13
N TYR A 5 -13.72 -4.71 9.18
CA TYR A 5 -13.14 -3.74 8.27
C TYR A 5 -12.13 -4.41 7.34
N PHE A 6 -12.22 -4.13 6.06
CA PHE A 6 -11.24 -4.54 5.08
C PHE A 6 -10.64 -3.30 4.40
N ALA A 7 -9.31 -3.23 4.33
CA ALA A 7 -8.62 -2.18 3.61
C ALA A 7 -7.55 -2.73 2.66
N TRP A 8 -7.53 -2.20 1.44
CA TRP A 8 -6.41 -2.32 0.54
C TRP A 8 -5.34 -1.25 0.85
N SER A 9 -4.06 -1.65 0.75
CA SER A 9 -2.89 -0.79 0.87
C SER A 9 -2.00 -1.00 -0.34
N PHE A 10 -1.86 0.03 -1.18
CA PHE A 10 -0.99 0.01 -2.36
C PHE A 10 0.16 1.01 -2.19
N ASP A 11 1.34 0.69 -2.73
CA ASP A 11 2.54 1.52 -2.64
C ASP A 11 2.99 2.04 -4.00
N ASP A 12 3.85 3.06 -3.98
CA ASP A 12 4.68 3.60 -5.05
C ASP A 12 4.00 4.56 -6.04
N GLY A 13 2.68 4.57 -6.18
CA GLY A 13 1.99 5.49 -7.08
C GLY A 13 2.18 5.17 -8.56
N LEU A 14 1.88 3.95 -8.96
CA LEU A 14 2.24 3.38 -10.26
C LEU A 14 1.15 3.55 -11.32
N GLU A 15 1.54 3.50 -12.59
CA GLU A 15 0.61 3.50 -13.73
C GLU A 15 -0.44 2.38 -13.64
N GLN A 16 -0.09 1.25 -13.04
CA GLN A 16 -1.00 0.14 -12.77
C GLN A 16 -2.13 0.51 -11.82
N ASP A 17 -1.96 1.55 -10.99
CA ASP A 17 -3.00 2.01 -10.06
C ASP A 17 -4.25 2.50 -10.80
N LYS A 18 -4.11 2.99 -12.03
CA LYS A 18 -5.26 3.35 -12.89
C LYS A 18 -6.20 2.16 -13.06
N LYS A 19 -5.65 0.99 -13.39
CA LYS A 19 -6.44 -0.25 -13.55
C LYS A 19 -6.92 -0.82 -12.20
N ILE A 20 -6.11 -0.69 -11.15
CA ILE A 20 -6.53 -1.05 -9.78
C ILE A 20 -7.77 -0.24 -9.40
N ILE A 21 -7.74 1.07 -9.59
CA ILE A 21 -8.82 2.01 -9.26
C ILE A 21 -10.10 1.70 -10.05
N GLU A 22 -9.99 1.38 -11.35
CA GLU A 22 -11.13 0.94 -12.16
C GLU A 22 -11.81 -0.29 -11.54
N ILE A 23 -11.04 -1.30 -11.15
CA ILE A 23 -11.56 -2.52 -10.54
C ILE A 23 -12.14 -2.23 -9.15
N LEU A 24 -11.46 -1.43 -8.31
CA LEU A 24 -11.98 -1.06 -6.98
C LEU A 24 -13.31 -0.32 -7.09
N ARG A 25 -13.44 0.61 -8.03
CA ARG A 25 -14.71 1.35 -8.29
C ARG A 25 -15.83 0.43 -8.77
N GLU A 26 -15.52 -0.56 -9.61
CA GLU A 26 -16.51 -1.55 -10.07
C GLU A 26 -17.12 -2.33 -8.90
N PHE A 27 -16.31 -2.68 -7.90
CA PHE A 27 -16.75 -3.43 -6.73
C PHE A 27 -17.14 -2.54 -5.52
N GLY A 28 -17.04 -1.21 -5.64
CA GLY A 28 -17.36 -0.28 -4.55
C GLY A 28 -16.41 -0.36 -3.35
N LEU A 29 -15.13 -0.69 -3.58
CA LEU A 29 -14.16 -0.91 -2.51
C LEU A 29 -13.30 0.34 -2.28
N GLY A 30 -13.05 0.67 -1.00
CA GLY A 30 -12.07 1.67 -0.58
C GLY A 30 -10.63 1.13 -0.58
N ALA A 31 -9.66 2.05 -0.65
CA ALA A 31 -8.24 1.74 -0.57
C ALA A 31 -7.43 2.94 -0.09
N THR A 32 -6.20 2.67 0.37
CA THR A 32 -5.18 3.69 0.67
C THR A 32 -3.99 3.51 -0.25
N PHE A 33 -3.59 4.59 -0.93
CA PHE A 33 -2.43 4.64 -1.82
C PHE A 33 -1.30 5.43 -1.15
N HIS A 34 -0.14 4.80 -0.99
CA HIS A 34 1.04 5.40 -0.37
C HIS A 34 1.98 5.89 -1.47
N LEU A 35 2.14 7.20 -1.57
CA LEU A 35 2.83 7.85 -2.69
C LEU A 35 4.18 8.39 -2.28
N ASN A 36 5.08 8.55 -3.26
CA ASN A 36 6.39 9.17 -3.14
C ASN A 36 6.39 10.49 -3.89
N SER A 37 6.27 11.63 -3.20
CA SER A 37 6.11 12.94 -3.85
C SER A 37 7.33 13.38 -4.67
N GLY A 38 8.52 12.89 -4.37
CA GLY A 38 9.75 13.19 -5.10
C GLY A 38 9.98 12.32 -6.34
N LEU A 39 9.13 11.31 -6.60
CA LEU A 39 9.35 10.33 -7.67
C LEU A 39 8.25 10.32 -8.74
N PHE A 40 7.31 11.25 -8.71
CA PHE A 40 6.26 11.32 -9.72
C PHE A 40 6.83 11.42 -11.14
N GLY A 41 6.37 10.55 -12.04
CA GLY A 41 6.81 10.46 -13.42
C GLY A 41 8.10 9.67 -13.65
N ASP A 42 8.75 9.17 -12.60
CA ASP A 42 9.92 8.30 -12.73
C ASP A 42 9.56 6.97 -13.39
N LYS A 43 10.46 6.48 -14.24
CA LYS A 43 10.28 5.25 -15.00
C LYS A 43 11.41 4.29 -14.73
N THR A 44 11.08 3.17 -14.08
CA THR A 44 11.99 2.06 -13.84
C THR A 44 11.34 0.74 -14.24
N TYR A 45 12.09 -0.32 -14.26
CA TYR A 45 11.58 -1.67 -14.43
C TYR A 45 11.95 -2.52 -13.23
N GLU A 46 10.99 -3.32 -12.76
CA GLU A 46 11.18 -4.25 -11.67
C GLU A 46 11.32 -5.69 -12.19
N GLY A 47 12.31 -6.40 -11.69
CA GLY A 47 12.54 -7.80 -12.01
C GLY A 47 12.63 -8.67 -10.77
N ARG A 48 12.09 -9.88 -10.86
CA ARG A 48 12.27 -10.88 -9.82
C ARG A 48 13.50 -11.71 -10.14
N ILE A 49 14.50 -11.68 -9.25
CA ILE A 49 15.68 -12.54 -9.35
C ILE A 49 15.58 -13.63 -8.27
N GLY A 50 14.99 -14.77 -8.62
CA GLY A 50 14.89 -15.93 -7.74
C GLY A 50 14.29 -15.59 -6.37
N ASN A 51 14.93 -16.09 -5.28
CA ASN A 51 14.53 -15.80 -3.90
C ASN A 51 15.18 -14.55 -3.32
N LEU A 52 15.90 -13.77 -4.12
CA LEU A 52 16.71 -12.62 -3.68
C LEU A 52 15.95 -11.28 -3.69
N GLY A 53 14.65 -11.30 -3.91
CA GLY A 53 13.82 -10.10 -3.94
C GLY A 53 13.72 -9.48 -5.33
N MET A 54 13.20 -8.25 -5.35
CA MET A 54 13.04 -7.45 -6.57
C MET A 54 14.30 -6.64 -6.83
N THR A 55 14.65 -6.47 -8.10
CA THR A 55 15.70 -5.55 -8.53
C THR A 55 15.10 -4.46 -9.38
N GLU A 56 15.45 -3.24 -9.08
CA GLU A 56 15.03 -2.05 -9.81
C GLU A 56 16.05 -1.71 -10.91
N MET A 57 15.56 -1.36 -12.10
CA MET A 57 16.41 -0.98 -13.22
C MET A 57 15.81 0.23 -13.95
N PRO A 58 16.59 1.32 -14.17
CA PRO A 58 16.12 2.45 -14.98
C PRO A 58 15.71 2.02 -16.39
N ALA A 59 14.66 2.64 -16.92
CA ALA A 59 14.06 2.29 -18.21
C ALA A 59 15.05 2.28 -19.36
N GLU A 60 15.94 3.29 -19.43
CA GLU A 60 16.97 3.38 -20.46
C GLU A 60 17.93 2.17 -20.45
N GLN A 61 18.28 1.67 -19.25
CA GLN A 61 19.14 0.49 -19.12
C GLN A 61 18.39 -0.79 -19.52
N TYR A 62 17.11 -0.87 -19.22
CA TYR A 62 16.28 -2.00 -19.62
C TYR A 62 16.12 -2.07 -21.13
N GLU A 63 15.76 -0.98 -21.79
CA GLU A 63 15.59 -0.90 -23.24
C GLU A 63 16.87 -1.32 -23.99
N ALA A 64 18.05 -0.95 -23.48
CA ALA A 64 19.33 -1.34 -24.03
C ALA A 64 19.65 -2.85 -23.87
N LYS A 65 19.07 -3.52 -22.88
CA LYS A 65 19.37 -4.91 -22.49
C LYS A 65 18.21 -5.88 -22.65
N ALA A 66 17.01 -5.39 -22.93
CA ALA A 66 15.73 -6.13 -22.90
C ALA A 66 15.73 -7.53 -23.54
N PRO A 67 16.37 -7.77 -24.68
CA PRO A 67 16.32 -9.11 -25.30
C PRO A 67 17.03 -10.22 -24.53
N ARG A 68 17.75 -9.88 -23.46
CA ARG A 68 18.65 -10.80 -22.73
C ARG A 68 18.34 -10.94 -21.24
N LEU A 69 17.31 -10.22 -20.75
CA LEU A 69 16.99 -10.16 -19.33
C LEU A 69 15.78 -11.05 -18.98
N LEU A 70 15.70 -11.43 -17.71
CA LEU A 70 14.51 -12.02 -17.11
C LEU A 70 13.28 -11.10 -17.31
N PRO A 71 12.05 -11.60 -17.18
CA PRO A 71 10.87 -10.77 -17.32
C PRO A 71 10.87 -9.68 -16.27
N TYR A 72 11.21 -8.47 -16.71
CA TYR A 72 11.01 -7.25 -15.95
C TYR A 72 9.65 -6.66 -16.34
N VAL A 73 8.98 -6.05 -15.37
CA VAL A 73 7.70 -5.38 -15.57
C VAL A 73 7.87 -3.87 -15.37
N PRO A 74 7.07 -3.03 -16.06
CA PRO A 74 7.11 -1.58 -15.86
C PRO A 74 6.80 -1.22 -14.41
N HIS A 75 7.64 -0.37 -13.83
CA HIS A 75 7.47 0.28 -12.56
C HIS A 75 7.49 1.80 -12.81
N PHE A 76 6.48 2.28 -13.52
CA PHE A 76 6.36 3.65 -13.95
C PHE A 76 5.43 4.39 -13.00
N ARG A 77 5.92 5.45 -12.38
CA ARG A 77 5.14 6.31 -11.49
C ARG A 77 4.29 7.28 -12.28
N ILE A 78 3.09 7.49 -11.80
CA ILE A 78 2.14 8.42 -12.41
C ILE A 78 2.74 9.84 -12.42
N PRO A 79 2.68 10.57 -13.56
CA PRO A 79 3.12 11.96 -13.64
C PRO A 79 2.35 12.88 -12.69
N VAL A 80 3.01 13.89 -12.14
CA VAL A 80 2.44 14.79 -11.11
C VAL A 80 1.16 15.51 -11.55
N ASP A 81 1.02 15.82 -12.82
CA ASP A 81 -0.15 16.47 -13.39
C ASP A 81 -1.38 15.55 -13.50
N GLU A 82 -1.19 14.23 -13.46
CA GLU A 82 -2.26 13.24 -13.48
C GLU A 82 -2.66 12.74 -12.08
N VAL A 83 -1.74 12.79 -11.12
CA VAL A 83 -1.87 12.19 -9.78
C VAL A 83 -3.19 12.53 -9.11
N LYS A 84 -3.56 13.82 -9.09
CA LYS A 84 -4.77 14.28 -8.40
C LYS A 84 -6.05 13.70 -9.00
N GLN A 85 -6.12 13.62 -10.31
CA GLN A 85 -7.26 13.06 -11.03
C GLN A 85 -7.36 11.54 -10.87
N VAL A 86 -6.23 10.84 -10.95
CA VAL A 86 -6.19 9.38 -10.84
C VAL A 86 -6.72 8.92 -9.50
N TYR A 87 -6.26 9.52 -8.40
CA TYR A 87 -6.61 9.09 -7.05
C TYR A 87 -7.86 9.77 -6.47
N GLU A 88 -8.64 10.49 -7.28
CA GLU A 88 -9.86 11.13 -6.80
C GLU A 88 -10.81 10.12 -6.12
N GLY A 89 -11.20 10.42 -4.87
CA GLY A 89 -12.08 9.57 -4.06
C GLY A 89 -11.37 8.47 -3.26
N PHE A 90 -10.03 8.38 -3.33
CA PHE A 90 -9.25 7.44 -2.54
C PHE A 90 -8.39 8.16 -1.49
N GLU A 91 -8.08 7.46 -0.42
CA GLU A 91 -7.16 7.96 0.60
C GLU A 91 -5.72 7.94 0.10
N ILE A 92 -5.01 9.06 0.34
CA ILE A 92 -3.59 9.19 0.06
C ILE A 92 -2.80 9.18 1.36
N ALA A 93 -1.73 8.42 1.36
CA ALA A 93 -0.76 8.32 2.45
C ALA A 93 0.67 8.51 1.93
N SER A 94 1.59 8.81 2.83
CA SER A 94 3.00 9.04 2.49
C SER A 94 3.80 7.73 2.45
N HIS A 95 4.81 7.71 1.54
CA HIS A 95 5.78 6.61 1.42
C HIS A 95 7.22 7.11 1.34
N THR A 96 7.52 8.25 1.98
CA THR A 96 8.74 9.07 1.86
C THR A 96 8.88 9.76 0.49
N CYS A 97 9.62 10.85 0.44
CA CYS A 97 9.86 11.54 -0.83
C CYS A 97 10.49 10.64 -1.90
N HIS A 98 11.50 9.86 -1.53
CA HIS A 98 12.35 9.14 -2.48
C HIS A 98 12.48 7.63 -2.20
N HIS A 99 11.48 7.03 -1.53
CA HIS A 99 11.47 5.59 -1.21
C HIS A 99 12.75 5.10 -0.52
N VAL A 100 13.28 5.89 0.43
CA VAL A 100 14.56 5.60 1.09
C VAL A 100 14.45 4.51 2.16
N ASN A 101 15.55 3.77 2.39
CA ASN A 101 15.62 2.86 3.52
C ASN A 101 15.85 3.64 4.82
N LEU A 102 14.79 3.84 5.60
CA LEU A 102 14.79 4.67 6.81
C LEU A 102 15.75 4.20 7.92
N ILE A 103 16.18 2.93 7.92
CA ILE A 103 17.21 2.44 8.85
C ILE A 103 18.58 3.04 8.51
N LYS A 104 18.86 3.27 7.22
CA LYS A 104 20.14 3.78 6.73
C LYS A 104 20.24 5.31 6.78
N CYS A 105 19.11 6.00 6.96
CA CYS A 105 19.07 7.46 7.05
C CYS A 105 19.53 7.97 8.41
N SER A 106 20.15 9.14 8.44
CA SER A 106 20.32 9.94 9.67
C SER A 106 18.96 10.44 10.16
N GLU A 107 18.91 10.94 11.38
CA GLU A 107 17.67 11.51 11.94
C GLU A 107 17.16 12.69 11.09
N LYS A 108 18.07 13.58 10.66
CA LYS A 108 17.74 14.73 9.82
C LYS A 108 17.17 14.30 8.44
N GLU A 109 17.77 13.28 7.82
CA GLU A 109 17.26 12.74 6.55
C GLU A 109 15.88 12.10 6.73
N ARG A 110 15.65 11.34 7.80
CA ARG A 110 14.32 10.77 8.09
C ARG A 110 13.26 11.86 8.28
N GLN A 111 13.58 12.93 9.01
CA GLN A 111 12.69 14.06 9.22
C GLN A 111 12.35 14.75 7.91
N ALA A 112 13.32 14.95 7.02
CA ALA A 112 13.12 15.53 5.71
C ALA A 112 12.28 14.60 4.81
N GLU A 113 12.68 13.34 4.65
CA GLU A 113 12.01 12.37 3.79
C GLU A 113 10.55 12.12 4.15
N ILE A 114 10.22 12.13 5.45
CA ILE A 114 8.85 11.95 5.93
C ILE A 114 8.10 13.28 5.92
N GLY A 115 8.67 14.33 6.52
CA GLY A 115 7.98 15.61 6.72
C GLY A 115 7.72 16.36 5.42
N GLU A 116 8.68 16.36 4.48
CA GLU A 116 8.52 17.02 3.17
C GLU A 116 7.51 16.26 2.31
N ASP A 117 7.51 14.92 2.35
CA ASP A 117 6.55 14.11 1.61
C ASP A 117 5.11 14.34 2.09
N VAL A 118 4.86 14.23 3.39
CA VAL A 118 3.56 14.52 4.01
C VAL A 118 3.08 15.93 3.64
N LYS A 119 3.96 16.91 3.71
CA LYS A 119 3.65 18.31 3.36
C LYS A 119 3.34 18.45 1.87
N ALA A 120 4.15 17.88 0.99
CA ALA A 120 3.96 17.97 -0.46
C ALA A 120 2.66 17.31 -0.90
N LEU A 121 2.37 16.09 -0.41
CA LEU A 121 1.13 15.38 -0.70
C LEU A 121 -0.09 16.11 -0.12
N SER A 122 0.00 16.64 1.11
CA SER A 122 -1.10 17.41 1.70
C SER A 122 -1.42 18.66 0.88
N ALA A 123 -0.40 19.36 0.40
CA ALA A 123 -0.57 20.53 -0.47
C ALA A 123 -1.17 20.15 -1.83
N LEU A 124 -0.68 19.06 -2.44
CA LEU A 124 -1.14 18.58 -3.74
C LEU A 124 -2.62 18.18 -3.72
N PHE A 125 -3.04 17.41 -2.70
CA PHE A 125 -4.42 16.92 -2.59
C PHE A 125 -5.36 17.90 -1.86
N GLY A 126 -4.83 18.94 -1.22
CA GLY A 126 -5.62 19.96 -0.52
C GLY A 126 -6.25 19.46 0.78
N GLN A 127 -5.72 18.40 1.37
CA GLN A 127 -6.19 17.80 2.62
C GLN A 127 -5.01 17.21 3.42
N PRO A 128 -5.11 17.09 4.75
CA PRO A 128 -4.06 16.48 5.56
C PRO A 128 -3.80 15.03 5.18
N VAL A 129 -2.53 14.68 4.95
CA VAL A 129 -2.07 13.30 4.81
C VAL A 129 -1.62 12.82 6.18
N THR A 130 -2.33 11.84 6.74
CA THR A 130 -2.11 11.31 8.10
C THR A 130 -1.69 9.85 8.13
N GLY A 131 -1.67 9.19 6.98
CA GLY A 131 -1.22 7.82 6.81
C GLY A 131 0.22 7.72 6.30
N PHE A 132 0.86 6.61 6.61
CA PHE A 132 2.22 6.30 6.16
C PHE A 132 2.43 4.81 5.90
N ALA A 133 3.30 4.47 4.96
CA ALA A 133 3.87 3.13 4.84
C ALA A 133 5.40 3.21 4.86
N TYR A 134 6.02 2.28 5.58
CA TYR A 134 7.49 2.23 5.62
C TYR A 134 8.04 1.62 4.34
N PRO A 135 8.91 2.32 3.57
CA PRO A 135 9.66 1.70 2.47
C PRO A 135 10.38 0.44 2.97
N TYR A 136 10.32 -0.63 2.18
CA TYR A 136 10.85 -1.96 2.54
C TYR A 136 10.23 -2.56 3.82
N GLY A 137 9.19 -1.95 4.39
CA GLY A 137 8.54 -2.36 5.64
C GLY A 137 9.37 -2.19 6.91
N VAL A 138 10.44 -1.38 6.89
CA VAL A 138 11.44 -1.26 7.97
C VAL A 138 11.61 0.17 8.47
N GLY A 139 12.19 0.34 9.66
CA GLY A 139 12.54 1.65 10.22
C GLY A 139 11.53 2.24 11.20
N ALA A 140 10.51 1.50 11.61
CA ALA A 140 9.45 1.99 12.51
C ALA A 140 9.99 2.60 13.82
N LYS A 141 10.93 1.92 14.47
CA LYS A 141 11.52 2.41 15.73
C LYS A 141 12.27 3.73 15.54
N GLN A 142 13.06 3.85 14.46
CA GLN A 142 13.90 5.01 14.18
C GLN A 142 13.08 6.22 13.71
N SER A 143 11.92 5.99 13.08
CA SER A 143 11.14 7.04 12.42
C SER A 143 10.00 7.59 13.25
N ARG A 144 9.71 7.00 14.42
CA ARG A 144 8.55 7.37 15.26
C ARG A 144 8.46 8.87 15.53
N ALA A 145 9.56 9.50 15.97
CA ALA A 145 9.56 10.93 16.26
C ALA A 145 9.29 11.79 15.01
N ALA A 146 9.85 11.41 13.85
CA ALA A 146 9.63 12.09 12.59
C ALA A 146 8.18 11.97 12.12
N LEU A 147 7.58 10.77 12.23
CA LEU A 147 6.16 10.53 11.91
C LEU A 147 5.22 11.36 12.78
N GLN A 148 5.47 11.37 14.11
CA GLN A 148 4.67 12.17 15.03
C GLN A 148 4.79 13.67 14.76
N ALA A 149 6.00 14.16 14.46
CA ALA A 149 6.25 15.56 14.11
C ALA A 149 5.56 15.95 12.78
N ALA A 150 5.43 15.01 11.84
CA ALA A 150 4.70 15.20 10.58
C ALA A 150 3.17 15.07 10.71
N GLY A 151 2.63 14.71 11.89
CA GLY A 151 1.20 14.53 12.11
C GLY A 151 0.64 13.19 11.61
N VAL A 152 1.51 12.19 11.40
CA VAL A 152 1.11 10.85 10.98
C VAL A 152 0.41 10.13 12.13
N GLN A 153 -0.77 9.57 11.85
CA GLN A 153 -1.63 8.88 12.82
C GLN A 153 -1.50 7.36 12.76
N TYR A 154 -1.23 6.79 11.58
CA TYR A 154 -0.99 5.36 11.40
C TYR A 154 0.14 5.12 10.40
N ALA A 155 0.85 4.01 10.57
CA ALA A 155 1.95 3.64 9.68
C ALA A 155 2.04 2.12 9.49
N ARG A 156 1.97 1.68 8.22
CA ARG A 156 2.02 0.26 7.85
C ARG A 156 3.46 -0.23 7.72
N ALA A 157 3.75 -1.31 8.42
CA ALA A 157 4.98 -2.10 8.26
C ALA A 157 4.71 -3.34 7.38
N ALA A 158 5.76 -4.02 6.92
CA ALA A 158 5.61 -5.26 6.14
C ALA A 158 5.54 -6.53 6.99
N ARG A 159 5.46 -6.40 8.32
CA ARG A 159 5.33 -7.53 9.23
C ARG A 159 3.95 -8.15 9.13
N SER A 160 3.86 -9.48 9.07
CA SER A 160 2.59 -10.19 9.07
C SER A 160 1.94 -10.19 10.46
N ALA A 161 0.63 -9.96 10.50
CA ALA A 161 -0.20 -10.13 11.69
C ALA A 161 -0.52 -11.60 11.95
N GLY A 162 -0.60 -11.99 13.21
CA GLY A 162 -1.08 -13.31 13.60
C GLY A 162 -2.61 -13.48 13.51
N GLY A 163 -3.38 -12.39 13.42
CA GLY A 163 -4.84 -12.34 13.42
C GLY A 163 -5.39 -11.10 12.73
N PHE A 164 -6.62 -10.73 13.08
CA PHE A 164 -7.38 -9.64 12.46
C PHE A 164 -7.79 -8.55 13.47
N ARG A 165 -7.05 -8.37 14.55
CA ARG A 165 -7.30 -7.28 15.50
C ARG A 165 -6.71 -5.97 14.98
N PHE A 166 -7.33 -4.86 15.34
CA PHE A 166 -6.66 -3.56 15.22
C PHE A 166 -5.33 -3.57 15.99
N PRO A 167 -4.30 -2.89 15.48
CA PRO A 167 -2.99 -2.87 16.14
C PRO A 167 -3.04 -2.02 17.41
N ASP A 168 -2.40 -2.50 18.50
CA ASP A 168 -2.19 -1.71 19.72
C ASP A 168 -1.35 -0.46 19.46
N ASP A 169 -0.44 -0.52 18.49
CA ASP A 169 0.39 0.59 18.04
C ASP A 169 0.09 0.93 16.58
N PRO A 170 -0.71 1.97 16.32
CA PRO A 170 -1.04 2.38 14.95
C PRO A 170 0.17 2.73 14.08
N LEU A 171 1.29 3.19 14.69
CA LEU A 171 2.52 3.52 13.96
C LEU A 171 3.38 2.28 13.64
N GLN A 172 2.93 1.07 13.96
CA GLN A 172 3.57 -0.20 13.60
C GLN A 172 2.56 -1.24 13.11
N MET A 173 1.60 -0.81 12.31
CA MET A 173 0.50 -1.64 11.84
C MET A 173 1.01 -2.82 10.98
N PRO A 174 0.72 -4.07 11.37
CA PRO A 174 1.10 -5.24 10.60
C PRO A 174 0.12 -5.49 9.44
N LEU A 175 0.55 -6.28 8.46
CA LEU A 175 -0.31 -6.78 7.39
C LEU A 175 -1.13 -7.99 7.86
N SER A 176 -2.39 -8.08 7.47
CA SER A 176 -3.14 -9.33 7.56
C SER A 176 -2.72 -10.27 6.45
N CYS A 177 -2.52 -9.77 5.24
CA CYS A 177 -2.09 -10.58 4.12
C CYS A 177 -1.36 -9.74 3.07
N TRP A 178 -0.33 -10.30 2.45
CA TRP A 178 0.19 -9.84 1.17
C TRP A 178 -0.49 -10.61 0.05
N HIS A 179 -0.98 -9.93 -0.99
CA HIS A 179 -1.78 -10.55 -2.04
C HIS A 179 -1.09 -11.73 -2.76
N VAL A 180 0.26 -11.73 -2.83
CA VAL A 180 1.04 -12.83 -3.44
C VAL A 180 1.04 -14.11 -2.61
N SER A 181 0.51 -14.11 -1.40
CA SER A 181 0.46 -15.31 -0.56
C SER A 181 -0.39 -16.40 -1.23
N ALA A 182 0.12 -17.64 -1.21
CA ALA A 182 -0.67 -18.80 -1.61
C ALA A 182 -1.91 -19.03 -0.70
N LYS A 183 -1.89 -18.46 0.51
CA LYS A 183 -2.96 -18.57 1.52
C LYS A 183 -3.95 -17.39 1.50
N THR A 184 -3.92 -16.54 0.48
CA THR A 184 -4.76 -15.32 0.44
C THR A 184 -6.24 -15.64 0.65
N PHE A 185 -6.80 -16.59 -0.10
CA PHE A 185 -8.22 -16.95 0.01
C PHE A 185 -8.56 -17.71 1.30
N GLU A 186 -7.65 -18.55 1.81
CA GLU A 186 -7.80 -19.19 3.12
C GLU A 186 -7.90 -18.16 4.26
N ARG A 187 -7.06 -17.11 4.21
CA ARG A 187 -7.09 -16.03 5.20
C ARG A 187 -8.34 -15.15 5.08
N LEU A 188 -8.78 -14.85 3.87
CA LEU A 188 -10.04 -14.13 3.62
C LEU A 188 -11.23 -14.92 4.14
N ASP A 189 -11.32 -16.22 3.82
CA ASP A 189 -12.37 -17.09 4.31
C ASP A 189 -12.39 -17.18 5.86
N SER A 190 -11.19 -17.27 6.47
CA SER A 190 -11.06 -17.23 7.93
C SER A 190 -11.56 -15.90 8.52
N PHE A 191 -11.28 -14.77 7.88
CA PHE A 191 -11.75 -13.45 8.30
C PHE A 191 -13.28 -13.32 8.16
N PHE A 192 -13.84 -13.75 7.04
CA PHE A 192 -15.27 -13.66 6.78
C PHE A 192 -16.10 -14.49 7.78
N ARG A 193 -15.61 -15.68 8.15
CA ARG A 193 -16.28 -16.58 9.10
C ARG A 193 -16.06 -16.23 10.57
N LEU A 194 -15.06 -15.40 10.87
CA LEU A 194 -14.74 -15.10 12.27
C LEU A 194 -15.82 -14.21 12.87
N GLU A 195 -16.38 -14.65 13.98
CA GLU A 195 -17.26 -13.86 14.83
C GLU A 195 -16.47 -13.39 16.06
N ALA A 196 -16.52 -12.10 16.37
CA ALA A 196 -15.86 -11.49 17.52
C ALA A 196 -16.75 -10.42 18.15
N GLU A 197 -16.53 -10.17 19.45
CA GLU A 197 -17.16 -9.04 20.14
C GLU A 197 -16.46 -7.73 19.81
N GLU A 198 -15.14 -7.79 19.58
CA GLU A 198 -14.30 -6.66 19.17
C GLU A 198 -14.31 -6.49 17.65
N ASP A 199 -14.04 -5.28 17.19
CA ASP A 199 -13.89 -4.98 15.78
C ASP A 199 -12.69 -5.74 15.18
N LEU A 200 -12.87 -6.20 13.94
CA LEU A 200 -11.83 -6.91 13.18
C LEU A 200 -11.34 -6.05 12.02
N PHE A 201 -10.05 -6.11 11.74
CA PHE A 201 -9.40 -5.37 10.68
C PHE A 201 -8.55 -6.29 9.79
N PHE A 202 -8.89 -6.38 8.51
CA PHE A 202 -8.11 -7.08 7.51
C PHE A 202 -7.37 -6.08 6.62
N LEU A 203 -6.07 -6.01 6.74
CA LEU A 203 -5.22 -5.18 5.89
C LEU A 203 -4.55 -6.02 4.81
N MET A 204 -4.96 -5.83 3.56
CA MET A 204 -4.38 -6.47 2.39
C MET A 204 -3.35 -5.53 1.74
N PHE A 205 -2.14 -6.02 1.54
CA PHE A 205 -1.07 -5.29 0.85
C PHE A 205 -0.86 -5.81 -0.57
N ALA A 206 -0.61 -4.89 -1.50
CA ALA A 206 -0.18 -5.17 -2.86
C ALA A 206 0.65 -4.00 -3.43
N GLN A 207 1.40 -4.30 -4.48
CA GLN A 207 2.02 -3.31 -5.37
C GLN A 207 1.52 -3.55 -6.79
N GLY A 208 1.15 -2.48 -7.50
CA GLY A 208 0.48 -2.58 -8.79
C GLY A 208 1.26 -3.39 -9.84
N TYR A 209 2.57 -3.18 -9.93
CA TYR A 209 3.43 -3.89 -10.88
C TYR A 209 3.50 -5.41 -10.65
N GLU A 210 3.21 -5.88 -9.44
CA GLU A 210 3.27 -7.32 -9.13
C GLU A 210 2.21 -8.11 -9.91
N PHE A 211 1.08 -7.50 -10.26
CA PHE A 211 0.04 -8.15 -11.07
C PHE A 211 0.48 -8.41 -12.51
N ASP A 212 1.40 -7.60 -13.04
CA ASP A 212 1.92 -7.72 -14.40
C ASP A 212 2.89 -8.89 -14.58
N PHE A 213 3.41 -9.47 -13.50
CA PHE A 213 4.19 -10.71 -13.57
C PHE A 213 3.36 -11.91 -14.07
N GLY A 214 2.04 -11.87 -13.97
CA GLY A 214 1.16 -12.91 -14.47
C GLY A 214 1.39 -14.29 -13.85
N THR A 215 1.94 -14.36 -12.64
CA THR A 215 2.16 -15.62 -11.95
C THR A 215 0.86 -16.15 -11.35
N LYS A 216 0.83 -17.42 -10.94
CA LYS A 216 -0.32 -18.00 -10.24
C LYS A 216 -0.68 -17.22 -8.97
N GLU A 217 0.32 -16.73 -8.26
CA GLU A 217 0.19 -16.03 -6.98
C GLU A 217 -0.05 -14.52 -7.14
N SER A 218 0.28 -13.95 -8.33
CA SER A 218 0.14 -12.52 -8.60
C SER A 218 -0.23 -12.26 -10.05
N ASN A 219 -1.48 -11.91 -10.28
CA ASN A 219 -2.04 -11.56 -11.56
C ASN A 219 -3.36 -10.79 -11.39
N TRP A 220 -3.82 -10.15 -12.45
CA TRP A 220 -5.05 -9.35 -12.46
C TRP A 220 -6.33 -10.13 -12.17
N ASP A 221 -6.41 -11.40 -12.59
CA ASP A 221 -7.57 -12.24 -12.31
C ASP A 221 -7.68 -12.55 -10.81
N LYS A 222 -6.55 -12.84 -10.16
CA LYS A 222 -6.52 -13.03 -8.70
C LYS A 222 -6.93 -11.76 -7.97
N PHE A 223 -6.43 -10.58 -8.37
CA PHE A 223 -6.83 -9.31 -7.79
C PHE A 223 -8.35 -9.10 -7.89
N ARG A 224 -8.91 -9.28 -9.09
CA ARG A 224 -10.36 -9.16 -9.32
C ARG A 224 -11.17 -10.12 -8.45
N ARG A 225 -10.75 -11.38 -8.34
CA ARG A 225 -11.41 -12.38 -7.49
C ARG A 225 -11.34 -12.04 -6.00
N ILE A 226 -10.28 -11.40 -5.53
CA ILE A 226 -10.20 -10.90 -4.15
C ILE A 226 -11.22 -9.78 -3.95
N CYS A 227 -11.29 -8.81 -4.87
CA CYS A 227 -12.26 -7.72 -4.82
C CYS A 227 -13.71 -8.24 -4.81
N GLU A 228 -14.02 -9.18 -5.71
CA GLU A 228 -15.33 -9.85 -5.77
C GLU A 228 -15.67 -10.57 -4.45
N ALA A 229 -14.71 -11.31 -3.88
CA ALA A 229 -14.92 -12.00 -2.61
C ALA A 229 -15.21 -11.02 -1.47
N VAL A 230 -14.49 -9.89 -1.38
CA VAL A 230 -14.75 -8.87 -0.37
C VAL A 230 -16.12 -8.22 -0.58
N ALA A 231 -16.45 -7.82 -1.80
CA ALA A 231 -17.70 -7.15 -2.14
C ALA A 231 -18.95 -8.04 -1.96
N SER A 232 -18.78 -9.37 -1.94
CA SER A 232 -19.89 -10.32 -1.73
C SER A 232 -20.30 -10.50 -0.25
N HIS A 233 -19.61 -9.83 0.69
CA HIS A 233 -19.88 -9.94 2.12
C HIS A 233 -20.42 -8.62 2.67
N ASP A 234 -21.75 -8.51 2.81
CA ASP A 234 -22.43 -7.30 3.28
C ASP A 234 -22.08 -6.90 4.73
N ASP A 235 -21.52 -7.83 5.50
CA ASP A 235 -21.04 -7.61 6.87
C ASP A 235 -19.60 -7.06 6.94
N VAL A 236 -18.95 -6.85 5.78
CA VAL A 236 -17.59 -6.31 5.66
C VAL A 236 -17.63 -4.87 5.16
N ILE A 237 -17.08 -3.97 5.95
CA ILE A 237 -16.91 -2.56 5.58
C ILE A 237 -15.58 -2.44 4.82
N ALA A 238 -15.66 -2.36 3.49
CA ALA A 238 -14.50 -2.15 2.64
C ALA A 238 -14.20 -0.65 2.50
N CYS A 239 -13.19 -0.16 3.19
CA CYS A 239 -12.86 1.25 3.32
C CYS A 239 -11.35 1.51 3.22
N SER A 240 -10.93 2.76 3.30
CA SER A 240 -9.53 3.10 3.47
C SER A 240 -9.02 2.79 4.88
N ILE A 241 -7.69 2.79 5.07
CA ILE A 241 -7.09 2.55 6.39
C ILE A 241 -7.51 3.64 7.38
N GLY A 242 -7.43 4.92 6.98
CA GLY A 242 -7.81 6.04 7.84
C GLY A 242 -9.30 6.02 8.20
N GLU A 243 -10.18 5.61 7.28
CA GLU A 243 -11.60 5.43 7.57
C GLU A 243 -11.84 4.31 8.58
N ALA A 244 -11.15 3.16 8.44
CA ALA A 244 -11.24 2.06 9.39
C ALA A 244 -10.85 2.49 10.81
N PHE A 245 -9.73 3.20 10.96
CA PHE A 245 -9.28 3.72 12.26
C PHE A 245 -10.25 4.74 12.85
N ARG A 246 -10.77 5.66 12.05
CA ARG A 246 -11.76 6.64 12.52
C ARG A 246 -13.03 5.97 13.00
N MET A 247 -13.61 5.07 12.23
CA MET A 247 -14.84 4.37 12.59
C MET A 247 -14.67 3.44 13.79
N HIS A 248 -13.49 2.82 13.95
CA HIS A 248 -13.15 2.02 15.13
C HIS A 248 -13.03 2.87 16.39
N GLY A 249 -12.49 4.10 16.31
CA GLY A 249 -12.34 5.00 17.45
C GLY A 249 -13.63 5.71 17.89
N GLU A 250 -14.70 5.68 17.07
CA GLU A 250 -16.01 6.26 17.36
C GLU A 250 -17.00 5.27 18.02
N GLY A 251 -16.62 4.02 18.17
CA GLY A 251 -17.42 2.93 18.77
C GLY A 251 -17.00 2.63 20.18
#